data_676f8135008201dfcdd8bb172390ff9e
#
_entry.id   676f8135008201dfcdd8bb172390ff9e
#
_cell.length_a   1.000
_cell.length_b   1.000
_cell.length_c   1.000
_cell.angle_alpha   90.00
_cell.angle_beta   90.00
_cell.angle_gamma   90.00
#
_symmetry.space_group_name_H-M   'P 1'
#
loop_
_entity.id
_entity.type
_entity.pdbx_description
1 polymer ?
#
loop_
_entity_poly.entity_id
_entity_poly.type
_entity_poly.pdbx_seq_one_letter_code
_entity_poly.pdbx_strand_id
1 'polypeptide(L)'
;INCYGKQSKSLAKDLDNILDSDNQLLVFPAGMCSRRQKGKILDLTWKKWFVTNAVSQERDVVPIFFKGKNSNFFYNFASIRQKLGIKFNIELIYLPDELLKSKGKRFEIYFGKPIPWQTFNSEKTPMQWAQYVKDLVYDIKK
;
A
#
# COMPACT_ATOMS: atom_id res chain seq x y z
N ILE A 1 8.63 7.21 -6.02
CA ILE A 1 8.80 5.93 -6.75
C ILE A 1 7.83 5.93 -7.91
N ASN A 2 8.32 5.68 -9.12
CA ASN A 2 7.47 5.60 -10.30
C ASN A 2 6.62 4.33 -10.24
N CYS A 3 5.30 4.47 -10.18
CA CYS A 3 4.37 3.33 -10.17
C CYS A 3 4.21 2.69 -11.56
N TYR A 4 4.64 3.37 -12.61
CA TYR A 4 4.52 2.98 -14.01
C TYR A 4 5.90 3.03 -14.67
N GLY A 5 6.45 1.86 -15.01
CA GLY A 5 7.69 1.75 -15.75
C GLY A 5 8.90 1.28 -14.93
N LYS A 6 10.06 1.27 -15.58
CA LYS A 6 11.33 0.87 -14.96
C LYS A 6 11.79 1.97 -13.99
N GLN A 7 12.22 1.56 -12.80
CA GLN A 7 12.91 2.46 -11.87
C GLN A 7 14.28 2.85 -12.43
N SER A 8 14.72 4.07 -12.13
CA SER A 8 16.10 4.47 -12.47
C SER A 8 17.09 3.67 -11.61
N LYS A 9 18.29 3.42 -12.14
CA LYS A 9 19.36 2.73 -11.38
C LYS A 9 19.77 3.53 -10.13
N SER A 10 19.74 4.87 -10.20
CA SER A 10 20.00 5.74 -9.06
C SER A 10 18.98 5.52 -7.94
N LEU A 11 17.69 5.48 -8.27
CA LEU A 11 16.63 5.27 -7.29
C LEU A 11 16.74 3.88 -6.61
N ALA A 12 17.13 2.84 -7.35
CA ALA A 12 17.38 1.53 -6.78
C ALA A 12 18.52 1.59 -5.73
N LYS A 13 19.63 2.25 -6.08
CA LYS A 13 20.75 2.44 -5.16
C LYS A 13 20.37 3.28 -3.93
N ASP A 14 19.57 4.31 -4.10
CA ASP A 14 19.08 5.15 -2.99
C ASP A 14 18.18 4.33 -2.05
N LEU A 15 17.35 3.45 -2.60
CA LEU A 15 16.52 2.54 -1.81
C LEU A 15 17.39 1.52 -1.03
N ASP A 16 18.41 0.95 -1.66
CA ASP A 16 19.33 0.04 -0.99
C ASP A 16 20.04 0.76 0.17
N ASN A 17 20.55 1.97 -0.04
CA ASN A 17 21.17 2.79 1.01
C ASN A 17 20.21 3.09 2.18
N ILE A 18 18.92 3.34 1.90
CA ILE A 18 17.90 3.57 2.94
C ILE A 18 17.61 2.28 3.69
N LEU A 19 17.54 1.16 2.99
CA LEU A 19 17.30 -0.15 3.60
C LEU A 19 18.47 -0.61 4.49
N ASP A 20 19.70 -0.26 4.11
CA ASP A 20 20.93 -0.55 4.89
C ASP A 20 21.12 0.39 6.10
N SER A 21 20.30 1.43 6.22
CA SER A 21 20.35 2.40 7.31
C SER A 21 19.36 2.07 8.43
N ASP A 22 19.52 2.70 9.61
CA ASP A 22 18.56 2.58 10.72
C ASP A 22 17.25 3.36 10.49
N ASN A 23 17.06 3.96 9.31
CA ASN A 23 15.87 4.71 8.99
C ASN A 23 14.63 3.80 8.86
N GLN A 24 13.51 4.26 9.35
CA GLN A 24 12.23 3.59 9.13
C GLN A 24 11.69 3.87 7.73
N LEU A 25 11.16 2.85 7.07
CA LEU A 25 10.58 2.97 5.74
C LEU A 25 9.08 2.75 5.78
N LEU A 26 8.31 3.78 5.45
CA LEU A 26 6.87 3.65 5.25
C LEU A 26 6.57 3.14 3.83
N VAL A 27 5.88 2.00 3.74
CA VAL A 27 5.58 1.35 2.46
C VAL A 27 4.07 1.28 2.22
N PHE A 28 3.64 1.59 1.00
CA PHE A 28 2.27 1.38 0.51
C PHE A 28 2.28 0.23 -0.52
N PRO A 29 2.11 -1.03 -0.09
CA PRO A 29 2.41 -2.18 -0.94
C PRO A 29 1.49 -2.33 -2.15
N ALA A 30 0.28 -1.77 -2.12
CA ALA A 30 -0.63 -1.75 -3.27
C ALA A 30 -0.10 -0.87 -4.41
N GLY A 31 0.75 0.13 -4.11
CA GLY A 31 1.29 1.10 -5.07
C GLY A 31 0.25 2.04 -5.68
N MET A 32 -1.00 1.93 -5.28
CA MET A 32 -2.15 2.71 -5.78
C MET A 32 -3.18 2.90 -4.67
N CYS A 33 -4.02 3.92 -4.82
CA CYS A 33 -5.17 4.11 -3.93
C CYS A 33 -6.12 2.91 -3.99
N SER A 34 -6.77 2.63 -2.85
CA SER A 34 -7.82 1.62 -2.73
C SER A 34 -8.92 1.81 -3.77
N ARG A 35 -9.63 0.76 -4.09
CA ARG A 35 -10.72 0.75 -5.08
C ARG A 35 -11.98 0.12 -4.49
N ARG A 36 -13.14 0.44 -5.09
CA ARG A 36 -14.39 -0.23 -4.74
C ARG A 36 -14.38 -1.65 -5.33
N GLN A 37 -14.41 -2.65 -4.46
CA GLN A 37 -14.40 -4.07 -4.79
C GLN A 37 -15.57 -4.75 -4.07
N LYS A 38 -16.54 -5.31 -4.80
CA LYS A 38 -17.72 -5.98 -4.23
C LYS A 38 -18.41 -5.15 -3.12
N GLY A 39 -18.58 -3.84 -3.36
CA GLY A 39 -19.24 -2.90 -2.43
C GLY A 39 -18.35 -2.38 -1.29
N LYS A 40 -17.15 -2.92 -1.09
CA LYS A 40 -16.19 -2.48 -0.07
C LYS A 40 -15.05 -1.68 -0.71
N ILE A 41 -14.46 -0.74 0.05
CA ILE A 41 -13.26 -0.03 -0.35
C ILE A 41 -12.07 -0.81 0.19
N LEU A 42 -11.29 -1.37 -0.73
CA LEU A 42 -10.15 -2.23 -0.41
C LEU A 42 -8.95 -1.88 -1.30
N ASP A 43 -7.77 -2.12 -0.78
CA ASP A 43 -6.55 -2.02 -1.56
C ASP A 43 -6.53 -3.07 -2.67
N LEU A 44 -5.84 -2.73 -3.75
CA LEU A 44 -5.47 -3.70 -4.78
C LEU A 44 -4.56 -4.78 -4.18
N THR A 45 -4.18 -5.75 -4.98
CA THR A 45 -3.22 -6.79 -4.57
C THR A 45 -1.93 -6.16 -4.10
N TRP A 46 -1.48 -6.51 -2.90
CA TRP A 46 -0.21 -6.05 -2.36
C TRP A 46 0.96 -6.72 -3.06
N LYS A 47 1.98 -5.94 -3.39
CA LYS A 47 3.21 -6.44 -4.01
C LYS A 47 4.12 -7.05 -2.95
N LYS A 48 4.84 -8.11 -3.32
CA LYS A 48 5.74 -8.87 -2.43
C LYS A 48 7.01 -8.12 -2.00
N TRP A 49 7.32 -6.99 -2.62
CA TRP A 49 8.60 -6.29 -2.48
C TRP A 49 8.97 -6.03 -1.01
N PHE A 50 8.04 -5.56 -0.20
CA PHE A 50 8.30 -5.25 1.21
C PHE A 50 8.63 -6.51 2.03
N VAL A 51 8.02 -7.67 1.72
CA VAL A 51 8.31 -8.95 2.37
C VAL A 51 9.72 -9.41 2.01
N THR A 52 10.08 -9.38 0.73
CA THR A 52 11.42 -9.81 0.28
C THR A 52 12.52 -8.94 0.88
N ASN A 53 12.29 -7.63 1.01
CA ASN A 53 13.26 -6.74 1.64
C ASN A 53 13.28 -6.87 3.18
N ALA A 54 12.15 -7.12 3.82
CA ALA A 54 12.12 -7.41 5.26
C ALA A 54 13.02 -8.61 5.60
N VAL A 55 12.94 -9.67 4.80
CA VAL A 55 13.78 -10.86 4.99
C VAL A 55 15.25 -10.58 4.67
N SER A 56 15.56 -9.93 3.54
CA SER A 56 16.94 -9.68 3.11
C SER A 56 17.69 -8.72 4.02
N GLN A 57 16.99 -7.81 4.68
CA GLN A 57 17.56 -6.79 5.55
C GLN A 57 17.31 -7.07 7.05
N GLU A 58 16.78 -8.25 7.37
CA GLU A 58 16.47 -8.67 8.75
C GLU A 58 15.65 -7.65 9.54
N ARG A 59 14.64 -7.03 8.87
CA ARG A 59 13.83 -5.95 9.43
C ARG A 59 12.40 -6.40 9.68
N ASP A 60 11.90 -6.10 10.85
CA ASP A 60 10.52 -6.38 11.23
C ASP A 60 9.53 -5.50 10.47
N VAL A 61 8.32 -6.03 10.27
CA VAL A 61 7.23 -5.32 9.58
C VAL A 61 6.17 -4.92 10.59
N VAL A 62 5.87 -3.63 10.69
CA VAL A 62 4.77 -3.12 11.51
C VAL A 62 3.55 -2.88 10.62
N PRO A 63 2.46 -3.67 10.78
CA PRO A 63 1.23 -3.45 10.06
C PRO A 63 0.56 -2.15 10.52
N ILE A 64 0.17 -1.29 9.58
CA ILE A 64 -0.48 -0.02 9.88
C ILE A 64 -1.80 0.06 9.11
N PHE A 65 -2.90 0.25 9.83
CA PHE A 65 -4.20 0.55 9.23
C PHE A 65 -4.51 2.05 9.32
N PHE A 66 -4.72 2.66 8.17
CA PHE A 66 -5.16 4.04 8.05
C PHE A 66 -6.68 4.10 7.81
N LYS A 67 -7.40 4.64 8.78
CA LYS A 67 -8.85 4.82 8.68
C LYS A 67 -9.18 6.13 7.97
N GLY A 68 -9.11 6.08 6.66
CA GLY A 68 -9.44 7.20 5.77
C GLY A 68 -9.98 6.69 4.45
N LYS A 69 -10.73 7.54 3.76
CA LYS A 69 -11.24 7.25 2.43
C LYS A 69 -11.40 8.52 1.62
N ASN A 70 -11.23 8.42 0.33
CA ASN A 70 -11.59 9.46 -0.61
C ASN A 70 -13.11 9.59 -0.75
N SER A 71 -13.57 10.56 -1.51
CA SER A 71 -14.99 10.77 -1.75
C SER A 71 -15.64 9.62 -2.52
N ASN A 72 -16.94 9.46 -2.41
CA ASN A 72 -17.70 8.52 -3.24
C ASN A 72 -17.55 8.85 -4.73
N PHE A 73 -17.41 10.13 -5.08
CA PHE A 73 -17.14 10.55 -6.45
C PHE A 73 -15.87 9.91 -7.00
N PHE A 74 -14.76 9.99 -6.27
CA PHE A 74 -13.47 9.38 -6.66
C PHE A 74 -13.64 7.89 -6.95
N TYR A 75 -14.27 7.13 -6.06
CA TYR A 75 -14.45 5.68 -6.25
C TYR A 75 -15.43 5.33 -7.36
N ASN A 76 -16.51 6.10 -7.52
CA ASN A 76 -17.48 5.87 -8.59
C ASN A 76 -16.86 6.17 -9.95
N PHE A 77 -16.13 7.28 -10.06
CA PHE A 77 -15.43 7.64 -11.29
C PHE A 77 -14.40 6.58 -11.70
N ALA A 78 -13.60 6.10 -10.74
CA ALA A 78 -12.69 4.98 -10.96
C ALA A 78 -13.42 3.71 -11.44
N SER A 79 -14.59 3.41 -10.86
CA SER A 79 -15.38 2.24 -11.25
C SER A 79 -15.98 2.35 -12.65
N ILE A 80 -16.49 3.54 -13.02
CA ILE A 80 -17.01 3.82 -14.37
C ILE A 80 -15.89 3.70 -15.40
N ARG A 81 -14.75 4.34 -15.14
CA ARG A 81 -13.57 4.24 -15.99
C ARG A 81 -13.17 2.79 -16.27
N GLN A 82 -13.12 1.95 -15.21
CA GLN A 82 -12.79 0.53 -15.35
C GLN A 82 -13.80 -0.22 -16.20
N LYS A 83 -15.11 0.05 -16.03
CA LYS A 83 -16.18 -0.55 -16.86
C LYS A 83 -16.06 -0.17 -18.33
N LEU A 84 -15.59 1.05 -18.62
CA LEU A 84 -15.35 1.54 -19.98
C LEU A 84 -14.02 1.01 -20.59
N GLY A 85 -13.26 0.19 -19.86
CA GLY A 85 -11.99 -0.36 -20.35
C GLY A 85 -10.85 0.66 -20.46
N ILE A 86 -11.01 1.87 -19.91
CA ILE A 86 -9.97 2.91 -19.95
C ILE A 86 -8.83 2.53 -19.02
N LYS A 87 -7.64 2.28 -19.57
CA LYS A 87 -6.46 1.81 -18.82
C LYS A 87 -5.80 2.89 -17.96
N PHE A 88 -5.88 4.16 -18.36
CA PHE A 88 -5.31 5.28 -17.61
C PHE A 88 -6.12 5.57 -16.35
N ASN A 89 -5.45 5.76 -15.22
CA ASN A 89 -6.10 6.09 -13.94
C ASN A 89 -6.43 7.58 -13.86
N ILE A 90 -7.34 8.06 -14.70
CA ILE A 90 -7.73 9.49 -14.83
C ILE A 90 -8.21 10.04 -13.49
N GLU A 91 -8.83 9.22 -12.66
CA GLU A 91 -9.29 9.61 -11.33
C GLU A 91 -8.17 10.14 -10.42
N LEU A 92 -6.91 9.81 -10.69
CA LEU A 92 -5.77 10.31 -9.91
C LEU A 92 -5.58 11.82 -10.03
N ILE A 93 -6.09 12.44 -11.10
CA ILE A 93 -6.07 13.91 -11.29
C ILE A 93 -6.86 14.60 -10.17
N TYR A 94 -7.86 13.91 -9.58
CA TYR A 94 -8.66 14.44 -8.49
C TYR A 94 -8.03 14.28 -7.10
N LEU A 95 -6.87 13.62 -6.96
CA LEU A 95 -6.23 13.45 -5.64
C LEU A 95 -5.87 14.77 -4.94
N PRO A 96 -5.38 15.82 -5.61
CA PRO A 96 -5.18 17.12 -4.96
C PRO A 96 -6.48 17.70 -4.41
N ASP A 97 -7.59 17.58 -5.14
CA ASP A 97 -8.91 18.02 -4.68
C ASP A 97 -9.42 17.19 -3.49
N GLU A 98 -9.22 15.86 -3.51
CA GLU A 98 -9.52 14.98 -2.37
C GLU A 98 -8.69 15.35 -1.12
N LEU A 99 -7.43 15.73 -1.31
CA LEU A 99 -6.57 16.21 -0.23
C LEU A 99 -7.11 17.52 0.37
N LEU A 100 -7.49 18.48 -0.46
CA LEU A 100 -8.07 19.74 -0.02
C LEU A 100 -9.41 19.54 0.73
N LYS A 101 -10.26 18.64 0.23
CA LYS A 101 -11.51 18.22 0.89
C LYS A 101 -11.28 17.52 2.23
N SER A 102 -10.07 17.07 2.47
CA SER A 102 -9.68 16.42 3.73
C SER A 102 -9.24 17.41 4.80
N LYS A 103 -9.07 18.69 4.47
CA LYS A 103 -8.73 19.75 5.43
C LYS A 103 -9.74 19.79 6.58
N GLY A 104 -9.24 19.76 7.81
CA GLY A 104 -10.08 19.78 9.02
C GLY A 104 -10.71 18.42 9.39
N LYS A 105 -10.53 17.38 8.61
CA LYS A 105 -10.99 16.04 8.99
C LYS A 105 -9.99 15.38 9.96
N ARG A 106 -10.54 14.59 10.89
CA ARG A 106 -9.74 13.74 11.78
C ARG A 106 -9.49 12.39 11.10
N PHE A 107 -8.26 11.94 11.12
CA PHE A 107 -7.85 10.61 10.67
C PHE A 107 -7.40 9.77 11.85
N GLU A 108 -7.66 8.48 11.78
CA GLU A 108 -7.21 7.52 12.79
C GLU A 108 -6.20 6.57 12.15
N ILE A 109 -5.10 6.33 12.86
CA ILE A 109 -4.05 5.40 12.43
C ILE A 109 -3.93 4.34 13.54
N TYR A 110 -4.01 3.09 13.14
CA TYR A 110 -3.89 1.95 14.05
C TYR A 110 -2.63 1.16 13.73
N PHE A 111 -1.81 0.96 14.74
CA PHE A 111 -0.60 0.17 14.64
C PHE A 111 -0.88 -1.25 15.14
N GLY A 112 -0.55 -2.24 14.34
CA GLY A 112 -0.56 -3.65 14.76
C GLY A 112 0.72 -4.03 15.50
N LYS A 113 0.77 -5.27 15.96
CA LYS A 113 1.99 -5.83 16.55
C LYS A 113 3.06 -5.98 15.48
N PRO A 114 4.33 -5.67 15.77
CA PRO A 114 5.43 -5.96 14.86
C PRO A 114 5.46 -7.45 14.50
N ILE A 115 5.70 -7.73 13.23
CA ILE A 115 5.88 -9.08 12.69
C ILE A 115 7.38 -9.28 12.52
N PRO A 116 8.02 -10.17 13.30
CA PRO A 116 9.44 -10.46 13.14
C PRO A 116 9.73 -10.98 11.72
N TRP A 117 10.84 -10.57 11.12
CA TRP A 117 11.20 -10.95 9.76
C TRP A 117 11.33 -12.47 9.58
N GLN A 118 11.72 -13.21 10.63
CA GLN A 118 11.81 -14.66 10.65
C GLN A 118 10.46 -15.35 10.41
N THR A 119 9.35 -14.64 10.63
CA THR A 119 8.00 -15.15 10.35
C THR A 119 7.82 -15.43 8.86
N PHE A 120 8.50 -14.67 8.00
CA PHE A 120 8.41 -14.81 6.54
C PHE A 120 9.29 -15.95 6.01
N ASN A 121 9.01 -17.15 6.43
CA ASN A 121 9.75 -18.37 6.10
C ASN A 121 9.28 -19.01 4.78
N SER A 122 9.78 -20.20 4.47
CA SER A 122 9.49 -20.95 3.24
C SER A 122 8.11 -21.62 3.20
N GLU A 123 7.31 -21.57 4.27
CA GLU A 123 5.96 -22.17 4.31
C GLU A 123 4.99 -21.50 3.34
N LYS A 124 5.23 -20.21 3.03
CA LYS A 124 4.42 -19.44 2.08
C LYS A 124 5.33 -18.72 1.09
N THR A 125 4.80 -18.52 -0.11
CA THR A 125 5.46 -17.64 -1.08
C THR A 125 5.44 -16.18 -0.59
N PRO A 126 6.39 -15.34 -1.04
CA PRO A 126 6.38 -13.91 -0.68
C PRO A 126 5.07 -13.17 -1.03
N MET A 127 4.34 -13.63 -2.06
CA MET A 127 3.01 -13.07 -2.39
C MET A 127 1.94 -13.50 -1.38
N GLN A 128 1.99 -14.74 -0.90
CA GLN A 128 1.08 -15.22 0.13
C GLN A 128 1.35 -14.52 1.47
N TRP A 129 2.62 -14.28 1.80
CA TRP A 129 2.99 -13.47 2.96
C TRP A 129 2.51 -12.03 2.84
N ALA A 130 2.63 -11.41 1.67
CA ALA A 130 2.09 -10.06 1.43
C ALA A 130 0.56 -10.02 1.61
N GLN A 131 -0.16 -11.05 1.16
CA GLN A 131 -1.60 -11.15 1.40
C GLN A 131 -1.91 -11.36 2.88
N TYR A 132 -1.16 -12.20 3.58
CA TYR A 132 -1.31 -12.42 5.02
C TYR A 132 -1.16 -11.10 5.82
N VAL A 133 -0.13 -10.31 5.53
CA VAL A 133 0.07 -9.00 6.19
C VAL A 133 -1.08 -8.05 5.85
N LYS A 134 -1.56 -8.05 4.60
CA LYS A 134 -2.73 -7.28 4.20
C LYS A 134 -3.96 -7.65 5.02
N ASP A 135 -4.22 -8.93 5.21
CA ASP A 135 -5.37 -9.42 5.98
C ASP A 135 -5.25 -8.99 7.45
N LEU A 136 -4.05 -9.10 8.05
CA LEU A 136 -3.78 -8.59 9.39
C LEU A 136 -4.06 -7.09 9.51
N VAL A 137 -3.63 -6.28 8.53
CA VAL A 137 -3.90 -4.82 8.53
C VAL A 137 -5.39 -4.55 8.57
N TYR A 138 -6.20 -5.28 7.79
CA TYR A 138 -7.65 -5.08 7.78
C TYR A 138 -8.35 -5.63 9.03
N ASP A 139 -7.72 -6.55 9.75
CA ASP A 139 -8.24 -7.12 11.01
C ASP A 139 -7.91 -6.27 12.24
N ILE A 140 -6.90 -5.40 12.19
CA ILE A 140 -6.56 -4.47 13.30
C ILE A 140 -7.77 -3.64 13.76
N LYS A 141 -8.70 -3.37 12.85
CA LYS A 141 -9.89 -2.53 13.08
C LYS A 141 -11.02 -3.27 13.77
N LYS A 142 -11.01 -4.59 13.82
CA LYS A 142 -12.06 -5.38 14.47
C LYS A 142 -11.81 -5.47 15.96
#